data_e148a61510b24812438621153934706b
#
_entry.id   e148a61510b24812438621153934706b
#
_cell.length_a   1.000
_cell.length_b   1.000
_cell.length_c   1.000
_cell.angle_alpha   90.00
_cell.angle_beta   90.00
_cell.angle_gamma   90.00
#
_symmetry.space_group_name_H-M   'P 1'
#
loop_
_entity.id
_entity.type
_entity.pdbx_description
1 polymer ?
#
loop_
_entity_poly.entity_id
_entity_poly.type
_entity_poly.pdbx_seq_one_letter_code
_entity_poly.pdbx_strand_id
1 'polypeptide(L)'
;LLLVWHGKYADKRINLPFISIVFGLLWALHILLKYNALGQNDYYFLLIALLSVLFIGSIAFANNIIAFTLHSLPSVAVCLWLNGSEHGLRIFYFMALPMAGIAIQHVIQKRYDGFAQQLMYKLLEERETLNGLSMLDPLTGLYNRRGLQHRLDTLLALSNSRHFVLLLDIDHFKSYNDHYGHMMGDQALIRVSAAIRDSVRSRDVVARFGGEEFMVLLTAVDPQQAQAAAERIRQKVYDLKIPHMFNESVATNVTVSIGIAPLVEQDIDAAIAKADKALYEAK
;
A
#
# COMPACT_ATOMS: atom_id res chain seq x y z
N LEU A 1 15.99 -23.64 13.70
CA LEU A 1 17.05 -23.13 12.83
C LEU A 1 16.50 -22.60 11.51
N LEU A 2 15.70 -23.36 10.76
CA LEU A 2 15.09 -22.92 9.48
C LEU A 2 14.17 -21.70 9.61
N LEU A 3 13.32 -21.64 10.66
CA LEU A 3 12.45 -20.50 10.93
C LEU A 3 13.24 -19.24 11.30
N VAL A 4 14.31 -19.38 12.08
CA VAL A 4 15.22 -18.27 12.43
C VAL A 4 15.99 -17.78 11.19
N TRP A 5 16.42 -18.71 10.33
CA TRP A 5 17.11 -18.36 9.08
C TRP A 5 16.18 -17.63 8.11
N HIS A 6 14.92 -18.08 7.97
CA HIS A 6 13.93 -17.43 7.11
C HIS A 6 13.57 -16.02 7.61
N GLY A 7 13.46 -15.82 8.92
CA GLY A 7 13.25 -14.49 9.50
C GLY A 7 14.41 -13.51 9.22
N LYS A 8 15.64 -14.01 9.07
CA LYS A 8 16.83 -13.19 8.79
C LYS A 8 17.07 -12.92 7.30
N TYR A 9 16.51 -13.76 6.42
CA TYR A 9 16.71 -13.69 4.96
C TYR A 9 15.37 -13.85 4.22
N ALA A 10 14.39 -13.01 4.55
CA ALA A 10 13.03 -13.05 3.99
C ALA A 10 12.98 -12.99 2.44
N ASP A 11 13.99 -12.41 1.80
CA ASP A 11 14.08 -12.30 0.34
C ASP A 11 14.54 -13.60 -0.37
N LYS A 12 15.07 -14.58 0.36
CA LYS A 12 15.53 -15.84 -0.26
C LYS A 12 14.41 -16.87 -0.27
N ARG A 13 13.90 -17.19 -1.44
CA ARG A 13 12.91 -18.27 -1.61
C ARG A 13 13.53 -19.60 -1.20
N ILE A 14 12.96 -20.23 -0.17
CA ILE A 14 13.33 -21.58 0.26
C ILE A 14 12.82 -22.56 -0.81
N ASN A 15 13.73 -23.41 -1.33
CA ASN A 15 13.32 -24.49 -2.21
C ASN A 15 12.70 -25.63 -1.36
N LEU A 16 11.41 -25.50 -1.10
CA LEU A 16 10.65 -26.42 -0.26
C LEU A 16 10.68 -27.87 -0.79
N PRO A 17 10.54 -28.15 -2.10
CA PRO A 17 10.71 -29.48 -2.67
C PRO A 17 12.07 -30.14 -2.36
N PHE A 18 13.15 -29.38 -2.49
CA PHE A 18 14.49 -29.90 -2.17
C PHE A 18 14.64 -30.27 -0.69
N ILE A 19 14.17 -29.42 0.18
CA ILE A 19 14.20 -29.67 1.63
C ILE A 19 13.35 -30.90 1.98
N SER A 20 12.16 -31.02 1.42
CA SER A 20 11.24 -32.11 1.71
C SER A 20 11.81 -33.48 1.30
N ILE A 21 12.47 -33.59 0.14
CA ILE A 21 13.11 -34.85 -0.29
C ILE A 21 14.29 -35.24 0.60
N VAL A 22 15.09 -34.23 1.05
CA VAL A 22 16.22 -34.50 1.96
C VAL A 22 15.71 -35.06 3.30
N PHE A 23 14.68 -34.45 3.88
CA PHE A 23 14.06 -34.98 5.11
C PHE A 23 13.42 -36.36 4.88
N GLY A 24 12.79 -36.61 3.73
CA GLY A 24 12.22 -37.87 3.39
C GLY A 24 13.29 -38.99 3.32
N LEU A 25 14.45 -38.72 2.71
CA LEU A 25 15.56 -39.62 2.65
C LEU A 25 16.18 -39.90 4.04
N LEU A 26 16.29 -38.88 4.89
CA LEU A 26 16.78 -39.07 6.27
C LEU A 26 15.83 -39.94 7.08
N TRP A 27 14.52 -39.78 6.96
CA TRP A 27 13.54 -40.65 7.58
C TRP A 27 13.60 -42.07 7.05
N ALA A 28 13.74 -42.27 5.72
CA ALA A 28 13.89 -43.59 5.12
C ALA A 28 15.14 -44.30 5.63
N LEU A 29 16.27 -43.59 5.71
CA LEU A 29 17.51 -44.11 6.28
C LEU A 29 17.36 -44.49 7.76
N HIS A 30 16.68 -43.63 8.56
CA HIS A 30 16.42 -43.89 9.97
C HIS A 30 15.58 -45.18 10.16
N ILE A 31 14.52 -45.35 9.36
CA ILE A 31 13.68 -46.57 9.40
C ILE A 31 14.52 -47.80 9.07
N LEU A 32 15.33 -47.75 8.02
CA LEU A 32 16.18 -48.84 7.59
C LEU A 32 17.18 -49.26 8.66
N LEU A 33 17.89 -48.30 9.25
CA LEU A 33 18.88 -48.56 10.32
C LEU A 33 18.24 -49.15 11.57
N LYS A 34 17.10 -48.63 11.99
CA LYS A 34 16.37 -49.11 13.16
C LYS A 34 15.79 -50.51 12.97
N TYR A 35 15.21 -50.78 11.79
CA TYR A 35 14.67 -52.08 11.46
C TYR A 35 15.76 -53.17 11.52
N ASN A 36 16.94 -52.91 10.96
CA ASN A 36 18.08 -53.85 11.02
C ASN A 36 18.61 -54.06 12.44
N ALA A 37 18.49 -53.08 13.32
CA ALA A 37 18.94 -53.14 14.74
C ALA A 37 17.96 -53.90 15.67
N LEU A 38 16.64 -53.87 15.37
CA LEU A 38 15.59 -54.45 16.21
C LEU A 38 15.27 -55.92 15.91
N GLY A 39 15.88 -56.52 14.87
CA GLY A 39 15.55 -57.88 14.44
C GLY A 39 14.34 -57.98 13.52
N GLN A 40 14.35 -58.91 12.58
CA GLN A 40 13.53 -58.96 11.37
C GLN A 40 11.99 -59.11 11.55
N ASN A 41 11.42 -59.02 12.74
CA ASN A 41 10.00 -59.37 12.96
C ASN A 41 9.12 -58.28 13.56
N ASP A 42 9.54 -56.98 13.58
CA ASP A 42 8.74 -55.93 14.18
C ASP A 42 7.91 -55.16 13.12
N TYR A 43 6.89 -55.81 12.58
CA TYR A 43 5.90 -55.21 11.69
C TYR A 43 5.25 -53.94 12.26
N TYR A 44 4.96 -53.94 13.54
CA TYR A 44 4.37 -52.77 14.22
C TYR A 44 5.31 -51.56 14.22
N PHE A 45 6.61 -51.76 14.30
CA PHE A 45 7.60 -50.70 14.18
C PHE A 45 7.49 -49.97 12.82
N LEU A 46 7.40 -50.73 11.71
CA LEU A 46 7.27 -50.13 10.38
C LEU A 46 6.00 -49.30 10.22
N LEU A 47 4.87 -49.78 10.76
CA LEU A 47 3.59 -49.05 10.73
C LEU A 47 3.67 -47.77 11.55
N ILE A 48 4.18 -47.83 12.77
CA ILE A 48 4.32 -46.66 13.65
C ILE A 48 5.27 -45.62 13.04
N ALA A 49 6.40 -46.05 12.50
CA ALA A 49 7.37 -45.20 11.83
C ALA A 49 6.75 -44.52 10.61
N LEU A 50 6.03 -45.24 9.77
CA LEU A 50 5.37 -44.72 8.60
C LEU A 50 4.28 -43.68 8.99
N LEU A 51 3.42 -44.01 9.98
CA LEU A 51 2.42 -43.07 10.48
C LEU A 51 3.05 -41.79 11.03
N SER A 52 4.16 -41.91 11.76
CA SER A 52 4.88 -40.74 12.28
C SER A 52 5.41 -39.86 11.16
N VAL A 53 6.02 -40.43 10.12
CA VAL A 53 6.53 -39.68 8.96
C VAL A 53 5.37 -38.97 8.20
N LEU A 54 4.27 -39.68 7.98
CA LEU A 54 3.11 -39.13 7.29
C LEU A 54 2.44 -38.03 8.11
N PHE A 55 2.34 -38.19 9.42
CA PHE A 55 1.77 -37.19 10.32
C PHE A 55 2.64 -35.94 10.39
N ILE A 56 3.94 -36.08 10.59
CA ILE A 56 4.88 -34.95 10.61
C ILE A 56 4.88 -34.24 9.25
N GLY A 57 4.94 -35.01 8.17
CA GLY A 57 4.87 -34.47 6.80
C GLY A 57 3.58 -33.73 6.51
N SER A 58 2.43 -34.23 7.00
CA SER A 58 1.13 -33.59 6.81
C SER A 58 1.03 -32.21 7.48
N ILE A 59 1.65 -32.07 8.65
CA ILE A 59 1.71 -30.77 9.35
C ILE A 59 2.73 -29.84 8.67
N ALA A 60 3.93 -30.36 8.37
CA ALA A 60 5.03 -29.54 7.84
C ALA A 60 4.77 -29.04 6.42
N PHE A 61 4.06 -29.82 5.60
CA PHE A 61 3.84 -29.56 4.18
C PHE A 61 2.35 -29.49 3.80
N ALA A 62 1.49 -29.12 4.74
CA ALA A 62 0.02 -29.08 4.59
C ALA A 62 -0.45 -28.33 3.33
N ASN A 63 0.25 -27.23 2.97
CA ASN A 63 -0.11 -26.38 1.84
C ASN A 63 0.62 -26.71 0.54
N ASN A 64 1.46 -27.77 0.51
CA ASN A 64 2.24 -28.16 -0.67
C ASN A 64 2.26 -29.65 -0.86
N ILE A 65 1.34 -30.14 -1.69
CA ILE A 65 1.18 -31.57 -1.98
C ILE A 65 2.44 -32.18 -2.61
N ILE A 66 3.19 -31.42 -3.42
CA ILE A 66 4.43 -31.89 -4.04
C ILE A 66 5.49 -32.12 -2.98
N ALA A 67 5.67 -31.18 -2.06
CA ALA A 67 6.62 -31.29 -0.96
C ALA A 67 6.24 -32.46 -0.02
N PHE A 68 4.96 -32.62 0.30
CA PHE A 68 4.50 -33.77 1.08
C PHE A 68 4.80 -35.11 0.40
N THR A 69 4.51 -35.22 -0.89
CA THR A 69 4.78 -36.45 -1.67
C THR A 69 6.27 -36.77 -1.70
N LEU A 70 7.14 -35.77 -1.97
CA LEU A 70 8.59 -35.95 -1.97
C LEU A 70 9.15 -36.32 -0.59
N HIS A 71 8.54 -35.83 0.48
CA HIS A 71 8.89 -36.18 1.86
C HIS A 71 8.51 -37.63 2.20
N SER A 72 7.33 -38.06 1.78
CA SER A 72 6.74 -39.34 2.20
C SER A 72 7.22 -40.52 1.34
N LEU A 73 7.47 -40.29 0.06
CA LEU A 73 7.79 -41.35 -0.92
C LEU A 73 8.98 -42.21 -0.54
N PRO A 74 10.16 -41.69 -0.11
CA PRO A 74 11.29 -42.51 0.26
C PRO A 74 11.00 -43.45 1.42
N SER A 75 10.32 -42.97 2.47
CA SER A 75 9.95 -43.76 3.64
C SER A 75 8.95 -44.86 3.32
N VAL A 76 7.99 -44.56 2.45
CA VAL A 76 7.02 -45.52 1.96
C VAL A 76 7.69 -46.62 1.14
N ALA A 77 8.62 -46.26 0.24
CA ALA A 77 9.35 -47.21 -0.57
C ALA A 77 10.16 -48.18 0.30
N VAL A 78 10.84 -47.67 1.34
CA VAL A 78 11.59 -48.48 2.31
C VAL A 78 10.64 -49.41 3.09
N CYS A 79 9.51 -48.92 3.59
CA CYS A 79 8.55 -49.75 4.31
C CYS A 79 7.96 -50.86 3.43
N LEU A 80 7.64 -50.60 2.17
CA LEU A 80 7.17 -51.61 1.22
C LEU A 80 8.26 -52.65 0.93
N TRP A 81 9.51 -52.23 0.76
CA TRP A 81 10.62 -53.14 0.49
C TRP A 81 10.91 -54.07 1.67
N LEU A 82 10.90 -53.54 2.90
CA LEU A 82 11.16 -54.31 4.12
C LEU A 82 10.03 -55.27 4.49
N ASN A 83 8.79 -54.94 4.14
CA ASN A 83 7.61 -55.70 4.55
C ASN A 83 7.20 -56.84 3.61
N GLY A 84 7.83 -56.94 2.41
CA GLY A 84 7.48 -57.93 1.40
C GLY A 84 6.06 -57.76 0.84
N SER A 85 5.58 -58.73 0.06
CA SER A 85 4.28 -58.67 -0.62
C SER A 85 3.06 -58.94 0.26
N GLU A 86 3.23 -59.59 1.42
CA GLU A 86 2.09 -60.09 2.22
C GLU A 86 1.25 -58.98 2.90
N HIS A 87 1.82 -57.83 3.15
CA HIS A 87 1.16 -56.76 3.90
C HIS A 87 1.05 -55.42 3.12
N GLY A 88 1.33 -55.40 1.84
CA GLY A 88 1.31 -54.20 1.00
C GLY A 88 -0.02 -53.46 1.00
N LEU A 89 -1.14 -54.19 1.05
CA LEU A 89 -2.50 -53.60 1.16
C LEU A 89 -2.69 -52.75 2.44
N ARG A 90 -2.12 -53.18 3.58
CA ARG A 90 -2.26 -52.41 4.85
C ARG A 90 -1.49 -51.10 4.78
N ILE A 91 -0.28 -51.12 4.24
CA ILE A 91 0.53 -49.91 4.03
C ILE A 91 -0.21 -48.96 3.10
N PHE A 92 -0.83 -49.46 2.05
CA PHE A 92 -1.63 -48.66 1.12
C PHE A 92 -2.80 -47.94 1.83
N TYR A 93 -3.56 -48.64 2.68
CA TYR A 93 -4.64 -48.02 3.45
C TYR A 93 -4.13 -46.93 4.42
N PHE A 94 -3.00 -47.14 5.09
CA PHE A 94 -2.37 -46.18 5.98
C PHE A 94 -1.89 -44.91 5.25
N MET A 95 -1.51 -45.06 3.95
CA MET A 95 -1.15 -43.92 3.10
C MET A 95 -2.36 -43.18 2.54
N ALA A 96 -3.38 -43.90 2.12
CA ALA A 96 -4.52 -43.33 1.41
C ALA A 96 -5.27 -42.28 2.24
N LEU A 97 -5.46 -42.53 3.52
CA LEU A 97 -6.17 -41.61 4.43
C LEU A 97 -5.47 -40.25 4.60
N PRO A 98 -4.18 -40.17 4.99
CA PRO A 98 -3.48 -38.89 5.07
C PRO A 98 -3.38 -38.17 3.72
N MET A 99 -3.16 -38.90 2.63
CA MET A 99 -3.10 -38.33 1.29
C MET A 99 -4.47 -37.73 0.87
N ALA A 100 -5.55 -38.43 1.13
CA ALA A 100 -6.91 -37.89 0.89
C ALA A 100 -7.16 -36.63 1.73
N GLY A 101 -6.78 -36.65 3.01
CA GLY A 101 -6.90 -35.49 3.89
C GLY A 101 -6.13 -34.26 3.37
N ILE A 102 -4.89 -34.45 2.93
CA ILE A 102 -4.08 -33.36 2.37
C ILE A 102 -4.64 -32.87 1.04
N ALA A 103 -5.10 -33.78 0.18
CA ALA A 103 -5.73 -33.37 -1.08
C ALA A 103 -6.99 -32.52 -0.85
N ILE A 104 -7.84 -32.92 0.09
CA ILE A 104 -9.01 -32.15 0.49
C ILE A 104 -8.59 -30.77 1.06
N GLN A 105 -7.62 -30.76 1.97
CA GLN A 105 -7.10 -29.51 2.56
C GLN A 105 -6.53 -28.58 1.48
N HIS A 106 -5.79 -29.11 0.51
CA HIS A 106 -5.25 -28.32 -0.58
C HIS A 106 -6.35 -27.68 -1.45
N VAL A 107 -7.42 -28.44 -1.76
CA VAL A 107 -8.57 -27.91 -2.51
C VAL A 107 -9.28 -26.80 -1.71
N ILE A 108 -9.48 -27.02 -0.42
CA ILE A 108 -10.10 -26.03 0.48
C ILE A 108 -9.25 -24.77 0.53
N GLN A 109 -7.92 -24.91 0.77
CA GLN A 109 -6.99 -23.77 0.84
C GLN A 109 -6.99 -22.96 -0.45
N LYS A 110 -6.94 -23.62 -1.61
CA LYS A 110 -6.99 -22.94 -2.91
C LYS A 110 -8.28 -22.15 -3.12
N ARG A 111 -9.41 -22.65 -2.61
CA ARG A 111 -10.68 -21.91 -2.63
C ARG A 111 -10.66 -20.68 -1.72
N TYR A 112 -10.10 -20.82 -0.50
CA TYR A 112 -9.96 -19.71 0.44
C TYR A 112 -9.04 -18.61 -0.09
N ASP A 113 -7.90 -18.99 -0.68
CA ASP A 113 -6.96 -18.04 -1.28
C ASP A 113 -7.62 -17.26 -2.43
N GLY A 114 -8.36 -17.95 -3.29
CA GLY A 114 -9.12 -17.30 -4.37
C GLY A 114 -10.19 -16.33 -3.84
N PHE A 115 -10.94 -16.74 -2.82
CA PHE A 115 -11.94 -15.88 -2.19
C PHE A 115 -11.32 -14.65 -1.50
N ALA A 116 -10.22 -14.85 -0.77
CA ALA A 116 -9.49 -13.77 -0.11
C ALA A 116 -8.95 -12.74 -1.12
N GLN A 117 -8.43 -13.20 -2.25
CA GLN A 117 -7.98 -12.33 -3.33
C GLN A 117 -9.15 -11.52 -3.92
N GLN A 118 -10.28 -12.15 -4.23
CA GLN A 118 -11.47 -11.46 -4.76
C GLN A 118 -11.98 -10.40 -3.78
N LEU A 119 -12.03 -10.74 -2.48
CA LEU A 119 -12.45 -9.79 -1.44
C LEU A 119 -11.49 -8.60 -1.34
N MET A 120 -10.18 -8.86 -1.42
CA MET A 120 -9.18 -7.80 -1.41
C MET A 120 -9.33 -6.85 -2.61
N TYR A 121 -9.52 -7.38 -3.82
CA TYR A 121 -9.79 -6.56 -5.02
C TYR A 121 -11.05 -5.71 -4.85
N LYS A 122 -12.13 -6.29 -4.34
CA LYS A 122 -13.38 -5.57 -4.11
C LYS A 122 -13.23 -4.45 -3.08
N LEU A 123 -12.51 -4.70 -1.99
CA LEU A 123 -12.21 -3.67 -0.98
C LEU A 123 -11.35 -2.53 -1.54
N LEU A 124 -10.37 -2.83 -2.40
CA LEU A 124 -9.56 -1.82 -3.06
C LEU A 124 -10.40 -0.97 -4.02
N GLU A 125 -11.28 -1.59 -4.81
CA GLU A 125 -12.21 -0.89 -5.71
C GLU A 125 -13.19 0.01 -4.94
N GLU A 126 -13.78 -0.48 -3.85
CA GLU A 126 -14.63 0.33 -2.97
C GLU A 126 -13.85 1.51 -2.36
N ARG A 127 -12.62 1.27 -1.90
CA ARG A 127 -11.76 2.33 -1.36
C ARG A 127 -11.43 3.39 -2.42
N GLU A 128 -11.11 2.99 -3.64
CA GLU A 128 -10.86 3.93 -4.76
C GLU A 128 -12.12 4.72 -5.10
N THR A 129 -13.28 4.07 -5.09
CA THR A 129 -14.57 4.75 -5.35
C THR A 129 -14.88 5.77 -4.26
N LEU A 130 -14.70 5.42 -2.99
CA LEU A 130 -14.89 6.34 -1.86
C LEU A 130 -13.90 7.50 -1.90
N ASN A 131 -12.63 7.24 -2.19
CA ASN A 131 -11.63 8.29 -2.38
C ASN A 131 -11.98 9.19 -3.59
N GLY A 132 -12.49 8.59 -4.66
CA GLY A 132 -13.00 9.30 -5.83
C GLY A 132 -14.19 10.21 -5.53
N LEU A 133 -15.00 9.91 -4.53
CA LEU A 133 -16.13 10.75 -4.08
C LEU A 133 -15.71 11.82 -3.07
N SER A 134 -14.50 11.71 -2.50
CA SER A 134 -14.00 12.73 -1.55
C SER A 134 -13.83 14.08 -2.23
N MET A 135 -14.38 15.11 -1.63
CA MET A 135 -14.25 16.52 -2.07
C MET A 135 -13.08 17.23 -1.41
N LEU A 136 -12.44 16.58 -0.44
CA LEU A 136 -11.36 17.17 0.35
C LEU A 136 -10.02 16.48 0.06
N ASP A 137 -8.94 17.23 0.17
CA ASP A 137 -7.57 16.71 0.18
C ASP A 137 -7.28 16.08 1.56
N PRO A 138 -6.85 14.81 1.60
CA PRO A 138 -6.68 14.09 2.86
C PRO A 138 -5.53 14.62 3.73
N LEU A 139 -4.55 15.31 3.15
CA LEU A 139 -3.41 15.84 3.89
C LEU A 139 -3.77 17.19 4.55
N THR A 140 -4.40 18.08 3.79
CA THR A 140 -4.58 19.48 4.22
C THR A 140 -6.00 19.79 4.73
N GLY A 141 -6.98 18.92 4.42
CA GLY A 141 -8.39 19.14 4.71
C GLY A 141 -9.05 20.26 3.89
N LEU A 142 -8.34 20.85 2.93
CA LEU A 142 -8.89 21.79 1.97
C LEU A 142 -9.69 21.04 0.89
N TYR A 143 -10.46 21.76 0.08
CA TYR A 143 -11.04 21.16 -1.12
C TYR A 143 -9.92 20.63 -2.03
N ASN A 144 -10.14 19.45 -2.61
CA ASN A 144 -9.32 18.99 -3.73
C ASN A 144 -9.86 19.62 -5.04
N ARG A 145 -9.21 19.33 -6.17
CA ARG A 145 -9.61 19.86 -7.48
C ARG A 145 -11.08 19.56 -7.81
N ARG A 146 -11.59 18.38 -7.46
CA ARG A 146 -13.00 17.99 -7.68
C ARG A 146 -13.94 18.77 -6.76
N GLY A 147 -13.60 18.88 -5.48
CA GLY A 147 -14.37 19.66 -4.51
C GLY A 147 -14.43 21.15 -4.86
N LEU A 148 -13.34 21.68 -5.38
CA LEU A 148 -13.29 23.03 -5.95
C LEU A 148 -14.29 23.19 -7.09
N GLN A 149 -14.27 22.30 -8.09
CA GLN A 149 -15.16 22.36 -9.24
C GLN A 149 -16.64 22.34 -8.81
N HIS A 150 -17.00 21.39 -7.96
CA HIS A 150 -18.37 21.29 -7.43
C HIS A 150 -18.79 22.55 -6.68
N ARG A 151 -17.88 23.18 -5.94
CA ARG A 151 -18.14 24.40 -5.19
C ARG A 151 -18.29 25.61 -6.11
N LEU A 152 -17.48 25.67 -7.17
CA LEU A 152 -17.57 26.70 -8.23
C LEU A 152 -18.92 26.66 -8.92
N ASP A 153 -19.36 25.50 -9.39
CA ASP A 153 -20.65 25.35 -10.08
C ASP A 153 -21.82 25.88 -9.22
N THR A 154 -21.74 25.61 -7.89
CA THR A 154 -22.76 26.09 -6.95
C THR A 154 -22.71 27.59 -6.74
N LEU A 155 -21.53 28.19 -6.63
CA LEU A 155 -21.35 29.60 -6.32
C LEU A 155 -21.63 30.51 -7.52
N LEU A 156 -21.19 30.08 -8.72
CA LEU A 156 -21.36 30.86 -9.93
C LEU A 156 -22.84 30.91 -10.38
N ALA A 157 -23.60 29.84 -10.13
CA ALA A 157 -25.05 29.85 -10.38
C ALA A 157 -25.85 30.88 -9.57
N LEU A 158 -25.30 31.34 -8.43
CA LEU A 158 -26.02 32.20 -7.47
C LEU A 158 -25.62 33.67 -7.51
N SER A 159 -24.57 34.08 -8.23
CA SER A 159 -24.00 35.41 -8.09
C SER A 159 -23.52 36.02 -9.40
N ASN A 160 -24.01 37.26 -9.66
CA ASN A 160 -23.55 38.11 -10.77
C ASN A 160 -22.41 39.07 -10.33
N SER A 161 -21.70 38.72 -9.24
CA SER A 161 -20.67 39.56 -8.65
C SER A 161 -19.31 39.31 -9.32
N ARG A 162 -18.36 40.25 -9.15
CA ARG A 162 -16.97 40.06 -9.57
C ARG A 162 -16.26 39.07 -8.67
N HIS A 163 -15.60 38.11 -9.24
CA HIS A 163 -14.81 37.11 -8.55
C HIS A 163 -13.37 37.15 -9.06
N PHE A 164 -12.42 36.69 -8.22
CA PHE A 164 -11.02 36.59 -8.58
C PHE A 164 -10.49 35.20 -8.23
N VAL A 165 -9.65 34.67 -9.12
CA VAL A 165 -8.90 33.43 -8.92
C VAL A 165 -7.49 33.81 -8.52
N LEU A 166 -6.99 33.21 -7.45
CA LEU A 166 -5.60 33.23 -7.05
C LEU A 166 -5.03 31.84 -7.24
N LEU A 167 -3.95 31.71 -7.95
CA LEU A 167 -3.14 30.49 -8.02
C LEU A 167 -1.85 30.73 -7.25
N LEU A 168 -1.55 29.81 -6.34
CA LEU A 168 -0.42 29.91 -5.42
C LEU A 168 0.46 28.68 -5.55
N ASP A 169 1.76 28.88 -5.43
CA ASP A 169 2.74 27.79 -5.45
C ASP A 169 3.81 28.07 -4.39
N ILE A 170 4.23 27.01 -3.68
CA ILE A 170 5.30 27.13 -2.67
C ILE A 170 6.64 27.19 -3.38
N ASP A 171 7.38 28.27 -3.15
CA ASP A 171 8.66 28.50 -3.80
C ASP A 171 9.70 27.45 -3.40
N HIS A 172 10.37 26.88 -4.41
CA HIS A 172 11.42 25.87 -4.26
C HIS A 172 11.01 24.63 -3.42
N PHE A 173 9.73 24.24 -3.42
CA PHE A 173 9.22 23.15 -2.57
C PHE A 173 9.89 21.81 -2.87
N LYS A 174 10.26 21.54 -4.12
CA LYS A 174 11.06 20.35 -4.47
C LYS A 174 12.38 20.34 -3.73
N SER A 175 13.11 21.46 -3.73
CA SER A 175 14.38 21.60 -3.01
C SER A 175 14.17 21.41 -1.49
N TYR A 176 13.05 21.89 -0.95
CA TYR A 176 12.68 21.65 0.43
C TYR A 176 12.54 20.15 0.73
N ASN A 177 11.78 19.42 -0.09
CA ASN A 177 11.59 17.97 0.07
C ASN A 177 12.91 17.18 -0.06
N ASP A 178 13.76 17.56 -1.02
CA ASP A 178 15.02 16.88 -1.26
C ASP A 178 16.00 17.00 -0.06
N HIS A 179 15.91 18.08 0.70
CA HIS A 179 16.79 18.33 1.86
C HIS A 179 16.18 17.92 3.20
N TYR A 180 14.89 18.19 3.42
CA TYR A 180 14.22 17.94 4.71
C TYR A 180 13.38 16.65 4.74
N GLY A 181 13.20 16.02 3.57
CA GLY A 181 12.38 14.81 3.40
C GLY A 181 10.88 15.08 3.29
N HIS A 182 10.16 14.16 2.67
CA HIS A 182 8.72 14.28 2.38
C HIS A 182 7.86 14.48 3.62
N MET A 183 8.22 13.90 4.76
CA MET A 183 7.45 14.10 6.01
C MET A 183 7.46 15.57 6.46
N MET A 184 8.58 16.25 6.33
CA MET A 184 8.69 17.68 6.64
C MET A 184 7.96 18.52 5.58
N GLY A 185 7.98 18.10 4.31
CA GLY A 185 7.18 18.69 3.24
C GLY A 185 5.69 18.62 3.53
N ASP A 186 5.19 17.47 3.97
CA ASP A 186 3.79 17.30 4.37
C ASP A 186 3.41 18.24 5.54
N GLN A 187 4.27 18.37 6.55
CA GLN A 187 4.06 19.33 7.64
C GLN A 187 4.06 20.78 7.16
N ALA A 188 4.93 21.13 6.22
CA ALA A 188 4.93 22.46 5.62
C ALA A 188 3.62 22.72 4.84
N LEU A 189 3.16 21.76 4.03
CA LEU A 189 1.88 21.84 3.31
C LEU A 189 0.69 22.04 4.26
N ILE A 190 0.61 21.30 5.37
CA ILE A 190 -0.44 21.45 6.38
C ILE A 190 -0.43 22.85 6.98
N ARG A 191 0.75 23.37 7.35
CA ARG A 191 0.86 24.71 7.96
C ARG A 191 0.55 25.82 6.98
N VAL A 192 1.04 25.72 5.74
CA VAL A 192 0.76 26.68 4.66
C VAL A 192 -0.72 26.68 4.32
N SER A 193 -1.33 25.52 4.18
CA SER A 193 -2.78 25.41 3.89
C SER A 193 -3.64 26.06 4.97
N ALA A 194 -3.29 25.88 6.24
CA ALA A 194 -3.97 26.52 7.35
C ALA A 194 -3.83 28.07 7.29
N ALA A 195 -2.61 28.57 7.00
CA ALA A 195 -2.37 30.00 6.86
C ALA A 195 -3.15 30.62 5.69
N ILE A 196 -3.25 29.94 4.55
CA ILE A 196 -4.06 30.38 3.40
C ILE A 196 -5.53 30.44 3.80
N ARG A 197 -6.08 29.37 4.37
CA ARG A 197 -7.48 29.30 4.80
C ARG A 197 -7.83 30.38 5.79
N ASP A 198 -6.98 30.62 6.78
CA ASP A 198 -7.20 31.62 7.83
C ASP A 198 -7.00 33.08 7.34
N SER A 199 -6.49 33.25 6.12
CA SER A 199 -6.29 34.55 5.48
C SER A 199 -7.46 35.00 4.62
N VAL A 200 -8.45 34.13 4.39
CA VAL A 200 -9.61 34.42 3.54
C VAL A 200 -10.91 34.31 4.31
N ARG A 201 -12.00 34.79 3.74
CA ARG A 201 -13.32 34.77 4.37
C ARG A 201 -13.96 33.39 4.26
N SER A 202 -14.89 33.07 5.16
CA SER A 202 -15.62 31.79 5.14
C SER A 202 -16.39 31.50 3.84
N ARG A 203 -16.76 32.54 3.09
CA ARG A 203 -17.42 32.44 1.78
C ARG A 203 -16.47 32.20 0.63
N ASP A 204 -15.17 32.45 0.80
CA ASP A 204 -14.15 32.20 -0.21
C ASP A 204 -13.79 30.72 -0.21
N VAL A 205 -13.38 30.21 -1.36
CA VAL A 205 -13.06 28.78 -1.53
C VAL A 205 -11.56 28.62 -1.60
N VAL A 206 -11.03 27.69 -0.80
CA VAL A 206 -9.61 27.32 -0.81
C VAL A 206 -9.49 25.85 -1.15
N ALA A 207 -8.64 25.54 -2.13
CA ALA A 207 -8.38 24.20 -2.57
C ALA A 207 -6.88 23.93 -2.71
N ARG A 208 -6.48 22.68 -2.49
CA ARG A 208 -5.20 22.18 -2.96
C ARG A 208 -5.39 21.68 -4.39
N PHE A 209 -4.75 22.36 -5.33
CA PHE A 209 -4.97 22.16 -6.76
C PHE A 209 -4.00 21.13 -7.37
N GLY A 210 -2.78 21.09 -6.84
CA GLY A 210 -1.70 20.17 -7.21
C GLY A 210 -0.88 19.72 -6.00
N GLY A 211 0.33 19.22 -6.21
CA GLY A 211 1.23 18.77 -5.16
C GLY A 211 1.57 19.85 -4.14
N GLU A 212 2.05 20.98 -4.63
CA GLU A 212 2.46 22.19 -3.87
C GLU A 212 1.67 23.44 -4.25
N GLU A 213 0.65 23.24 -5.13
CA GLU A 213 -0.17 24.29 -5.68
C GLU A 213 -1.50 24.42 -4.94
N PHE A 214 -1.88 25.65 -4.66
CA PHE A 214 -3.16 25.99 -4.04
C PHE A 214 -3.94 26.94 -4.93
N MET A 215 -5.25 26.88 -4.85
CA MET A 215 -6.15 27.79 -5.54
C MET A 215 -7.11 28.43 -4.54
N VAL A 216 -7.30 29.73 -4.67
CA VAL A 216 -8.28 30.49 -3.91
C VAL A 216 -9.25 31.19 -4.85
N LEU A 217 -10.55 30.99 -4.65
CA LEU A 217 -11.59 31.80 -5.27
C LEU A 217 -12.07 32.84 -4.27
N LEU A 218 -11.79 34.09 -4.57
CA LEU A 218 -12.32 35.24 -3.83
C LEU A 218 -13.66 35.65 -4.42
N THR A 219 -14.69 35.70 -3.57
CA THR A 219 -16.07 35.98 -4.00
C THR A 219 -16.50 37.40 -3.67
N ALA A 220 -17.14 38.08 -4.65
CA ALA A 220 -17.67 39.43 -4.51
C ALA A 220 -16.62 40.42 -3.99
N VAL A 221 -15.51 40.56 -4.72
CA VAL A 221 -14.39 41.45 -4.40
C VAL A 221 -14.03 42.33 -5.59
N ASP A 222 -13.46 43.48 -5.33
CA ASP A 222 -12.84 44.34 -6.34
C ASP A 222 -11.35 44.01 -6.54
N PRO A 223 -10.67 44.53 -7.57
CA PRO A 223 -9.25 44.24 -7.83
C PRO A 223 -8.32 44.60 -6.68
N GLN A 224 -8.60 45.71 -5.98
CA GLN A 224 -7.78 46.16 -4.85
C GLN A 224 -7.92 45.21 -3.65
N GLN A 225 -9.13 44.76 -3.37
CA GLN A 225 -9.41 43.77 -2.33
C GLN A 225 -8.76 42.40 -2.68
N ALA A 226 -8.76 42.00 -3.96
CA ALA A 226 -8.11 40.75 -4.39
C ALA A 226 -6.60 40.83 -4.19
N GLN A 227 -5.97 41.94 -4.56
CA GLN A 227 -4.55 42.15 -4.35
C GLN A 227 -4.19 42.23 -2.86
N ALA A 228 -4.99 42.92 -2.05
CA ALA A 228 -4.79 42.96 -0.59
C ALA A 228 -4.94 41.57 0.07
N ALA A 229 -5.84 40.73 -0.45
CA ALA A 229 -5.99 39.34 0.02
C ALA A 229 -4.77 38.49 -0.32
N ALA A 230 -4.27 38.60 -1.54
CA ALA A 230 -3.06 37.88 -1.98
C ALA A 230 -1.86 38.28 -1.13
N GLU A 231 -1.63 39.57 -0.92
CA GLU A 231 -0.51 40.05 -0.11
C GLU A 231 -0.65 39.62 1.38
N ARG A 232 -1.86 39.62 1.92
CA ARG A 232 -2.11 39.08 3.25
C ARG A 232 -1.78 37.59 3.36
N ILE A 233 -2.13 36.80 2.36
CA ILE A 233 -1.79 35.35 2.29
C ILE A 233 -0.28 35.20 2.26
N ARG A 234 0.39 35.89 1.33
CA ARG A 234 1.85 35.83 1.16
C ARG A 234 2.56 36.15 2.48
N GLN A 235 2.16 37.27 3.12
CA GLN A 235 2.78 37.68 4.37
C GLN A 235 2.52 36.66 5.49
N LYS A 236 1.29 36.12 5.59
CA LYS A 236 0.95 35.14 6.61
C LYS A 236 1.71 33.83 6.47
N VAL A 237 1.97 33.39 5.23
CA VAL A 237 2.84 32.24 4.97
C VAL A 237 4.28 32.54 5.38
N TYR A 238 4.82 33.70 5.01
CA TYR A 238 6.16 34.13 5.41
C TYR A 238 6.32 34.18 6.94
N ASP A 239 5.29 34.67 7.65
CA ASP A 239 5.28 34.80 9.11
C ASP A 239 5.18 33.45 9.85
N LEU A 240 4.90 32.34 9.15
CA LEU A 240 5.00 30.99 9.71
C LEU A 240 6.44 30.62 10.10
N LYS A 241 7.43 31.31 9.53
CA LYS A 241 8.86 31.11 9.76
C LYS A 241 9.26 29.64 9.67
N ILE A 242 8.73 28.95 8.63
CA ILE A 242 9.14 27.57 8.34
C ILE A 242 10.54 27.66 7.73
N PRO A 243 11.59 27.08 8.36
CA PRO A 243 12.95 27.21 7.86
C PRO A 243 13.12 26.57 6.48
N HIS A 244 13.70 27.30 5.53
CA HIS A 244 14.07 26.81 4.20
C HIS A 244 15.42 27.36 3.79
N MET A 245 16.49 26.71 4.24
CA MET A 245 17.88 27.16 4.05
C MET A 245 18.37 27.02 2.61
N PHE A 246 17.63 26.36 1.74
CA PHE A 246 17.98 26.06 0.34
C PHE A 246 17.07 26.79 -0.65
N ASN A 247 16.48 27.91 -0.22
CA ASN A 247 15.72 28.79 -1.10
C ASN A 247 16.70 29.82 -1.70
N GLU A 248 17.03 29.67 -2.97
CA GLU A 248 18.06 30.48 -3.63
C GLU A 248 17.64 31.94 -3.86
N SER A 249 16.35 32.24 -3.82
CA SER A 249 15.83 33.55 -4.23
C SER A 249 15.35 34.48 -3.11
N VAL A 250 14.91 33.96 -1.97
CA VAL A 250 14.34 34.80 -0.90
C VAL A 250 14.64 34.19 0.47
N ALA A 251 15.46 34.68 1.27
CA ALA A 251 15.59 34.41 2.71
C ALA A 251 15.25 32.96 3.21
N THR A 252 15.72 32.63 4.33
CA THR A 252 15.74 31.37 5.08
C THR A 252 14.37 30.75 5.44
N ASN A 253 13.26 31.15 4.81
CA ASN A 253 11.91 30.66 5.13
C ASN A 253 11.12 30.22 3.89
N VAL A 254 10.14 29.36 4.10
CA VAL A 254 9.16 28.99 3.06
C VAL A 254 8.36 30.23 2.66
N THR A 255 8.27 30.46 1.36
CA THR A 255 7.50 31.55 0.74
C THR A 255 6.53 30.97 -0.30
N VAL A 256 5.61 31.81 -0.77
CA VAL A 256 4.68 31.46 -1.87
C VAL A 256 4.66 32.59 -2.89
N SER A 257 4.67 32.20 -4.16
CA SER A 257 4.35 33.07 -5.29
C SER A 257 2.86 32.99 -5.59
N ILE A 258 2.25 34.09 -6.01
CA ILE A 258 0.80 34.20 -6.21
C ILE A 258 0.49 34.91 -7.53
N GLY A 259 -0.24 34.22 -8.41
CA GLY A 259 -0.84 34.82 -9.60
C GLY A 259 -2.32 35.15 -9.38
N ILE A 260 -2.77 36.30 -9.85
CA ILE A 260 -4.15 36.81 -9.67
C ILE A 260 -4.80 37.04 -11.03
N ALA A 261 -6.02 36.55 -11.21
CA ALA A 261 -6.81 36.83 -12.42
C ALA A 261 -8.30 37.07 -12.07
N PRO A 262 -8.98 37.98 -12.81
CA PRO A 262 -10.41 38.12 -12.68
C PRO A 262 -11.13 36.93 -13.31
N LEU A 263 -12.19 36.46 -12.69
CA LEU A 263 -13.12 35.50 -13.29
C LEU A 263 -14.15 36.27 -14.13
N VAL A 264 -14.02 36.13 -15.46
CA VAL A 264 -14.88 36.80 -16.45
C VAL A 264 -15.80 35.75 -17.07
N GLU A 265 -17.07 36.09 -17.28
CA GLU A 265 -18.07 35.22 -17.94
C GLU A 265 -18.19 33.82 -17.33
N GLN A 266 -17.84 33.69 -16.06
CA GLN A 266 -17.82 32.42 -15.33
C GLN A 266 -16.88 31.35 -15.94
N ASP A 267 -15.97 31.73 -16.84
CA ASP A 267 -14.99 30.87 -17.46
C ASP A 267 -13.79 30.70 -16.50
N ILE A 268 -13.84 29.61 -15.74
CA ILE A 268 -12.84 29.29 -14.73
C ILE A 268 -11.51 28.87 -15.38
N ASP A 269 -11.55 28.17 -16.50
CA ASP A 269 -10.35 27.67 -17.16
C ASP A 269 -9.55 28.83 -17.75
N ALA A 270 -10.20 29.80 -18.35
CA ALA A 270 -9.56 31.03 -18.81
C ALA A 270 -8.99 31.87 -17.66
N ALA A 271 -9.68 31.93 -16.53
CA ALA A 271 -9.18 32.61 -15.33
C ALA A 271 -7.96 31.91 -14.74
N ILE A 272 -7.97 30.58 -14.65
CA ILE A 272 -6.82 29.77 -14.19
C ILE A 272 -5.63 30.00 -15.12
N ALA A 273 -5.81 29.94 -16.45
CA ALA A 273 -4.72 30.16 -17.39
C ALA A 273 -4.08 31.55 -17.27
N LYS A 274 -4.89 32.59 -17.01
CA LYS A 274 -4.39 33.95 -16.75
C LYS A 274 -3.66 34.06 -15.40
N ALA A 275 -4.17 33.40 -14.36
CA ALA A 275 -3.54 33.37 -13.05
C ALA A 275 -2.19 32.61 -13.11
N ASP A 276 -2.13 31.51 -13.85
CA ASP A 276 -0.90 30.72 -14.07
C ASP A 276 0.19 31.56 -14.74
N LYS A 277 -0.17 32.31 -15.81
CA LYS A 277 0.76 33.22 -16.45
C LYS A 277 1.28 34.28 -15.47
N ALA A 278 0.40 34.89 -14.65
CA ALA A 278 0.81 35.86 -13.66
C ALA A 278 1.67 35.23 -12.55
N LEU A 279 1.40 33.98 -12.17
CA LEU A 279 2.21 33.21 -11.22
C LEU A 279 3.62 32.94 -11.76
N TYR A 280 3.71 32.57 -13.05
CA TYR A 280 5.01 32.37 -13.71
C TYR A 280 5.87 33.65 -13.74
N GLU A 281 5.25 34.81 -13.95
CA GLU A 281 5.93 36.12 -13.91
C GLU A 281 6.36 36.51 -12.47
N ALA A 282 5.69 35.97 -11.44
CA ALA A 282 5.99 36.22 -10.03
C ALA A 282 7.12 35.34 -9.46
N LYS A 283 7.38 34.18 -10.10
CA LYS A 283 8.51 33.27 -9.78
C LYS A 283 9.80 33.76 -10.40
#